data_9e2f003e1a08cfb21bf5fa3caecc995a
#
_entry.id   9e2f003e1a08cfb21bf5fa3caecc995a
#
_cell.length_a   1.000
_cell.length_b   1.000
_cell.length_c   1.000
_cell.angle_alpha   90.00
_cell.angle_beta   90.00
_cell.angle_gamma   90.00
#
_symmetry.space_group_name_H-M   'P 1'
#
loop_
_entity.id
_entity.type
_entity.pdbx_description
1 polymer ?
#
loop_
_entity_poly.entity_id
_entity_poly.type
_entity_poly.pdbx_seq_one_letter_code
_entity_poly.pdbx_strand_id
1 'polypeptide(L)'
;MKRSLTVKFLVLTLTLLVGSFAVAAVERPFSANGKGIATPILDGNGNLIGVNPTGSGNATHLGLFTNTGRVIFTPDASIPNILHPSGEGVFTAANGDKLNFIITGGALDVTTGIGTGLFEFTGGTGRFANATGHTSAVVEQNFVTGAYEITLVGNIDY
;
A
#
# COMPACT_ATOMS: atom_id res chain seq x y z
N MET A 1 -27.86 -15.02 78.55
CA MET A 1 -28.26 -15.21 77.14
C MET A 1 -27.60 -14.07 76.29
N LYS A 2 -26.51 -14.37 75.56
CA LYS A 2 -25.85 -13.41 74.66
C LYS A 2 -26.23 -13.83 73.22
N ARG A 3 -26.96 -12.98 72.52
CA ARG A 3 -27.30 -13.19 71.09
C ARG A 3 -26.16 -12.63 70.24
N SER A 4 -25.46 -13.53 69.51
CA SER A 4 -24.46 -13.17 68.49
C SER A 4 -25.19 -12.68 67.24
N LEU A 5 -24.89 -11.47 66.81
CA LEU A 5 -25.38 -10.87 65.57
C LEU A 5 -24.36 -11.14 64.47
N THR A 6 -24.68 -12.08 63.58
CA THR A 6 -23.79 -12.41 62.43
C THR A 6 -24.14 -11.47 61.28
N VAL A 7 -23.29 -10.53 61.00
CA VAL A 7 -23.41 -9.64 59.84
C VAL A 7 -22.87 -10.39 58.60
N LYS A 8 -23.76 -10.66 57.67
CA LYS A 8 -23.38 -11.24 56.37
C LYS A 8 -23.00 -10.08 55.43
N PHE A 9 -21.74 -9.98 55.09
CA PHE A 9 -21.25 -9.08 54.02
C PHE A 9 -21.64 -9.69 52.68
N LEU A 10 -22.55 -9.06 51.94
CA LEU A 10 -22.85 -9.34 50.54
C LEU A 10 -21.84 -8.59 49.66
N VAL A 11 -20.83 -9.26 49.13
CA VAL A 11 -19.90 -8.67 48.15
C VAL A 11 -20.57 -8.72 46.78
N LEU A 12 -21.04 -7.59 46.31
CA LEU A 12 -21.57 -7.41 44.95
C LEU A 12 -20.40 -7.20 43.99
N THR A 13 -19.96 -8.23 43.28
CA THR A 13 -18.97 -8.13 42.20
C THR A 13 -19.66 -7.57 40.98
N LEU A 14 -19.39 -6.27 40.70
CA LEU A 14 -19.80 -5.59 39.44
C LEU A 14 -18.81 -5.99 38.33
N THR A 15 -19.19 -6.97 37.51
CA THR A 15 -18.42 -7.38 36.33
C THR A 15 -18.66 -6.32 35.23
N LEU A 16 -17.65 -5.45 35.00
CA LEU A 16 -17.67 -4.47 33.92
C LEU A 16 -17.44 -5.22 32.62
N LEU A 17 -18.50 -5.46 31.84
CA LEU A 17 -18.41 -6.03 30.50
C LEU A 17 -17.91 -4.92 29.56
N VAL A 18 -16.61 -4.82 29.34
CA VAL A 18 -16.03 -3.93 28.32
C VAL A 18 -16.29 -4.59 26.98
N GLY A 19 -17.40 -4.25 26.36
CA GLY A 19 -17.67 -4.60 24.97
C GLY A 19 -16.70 -3.87 24.06
N SER A 20 -15.78 -4.62 23.43
CA SER A 20 -14.98 -4.09 22.33
C SER A 20 -15.91 -3.84 21.15
N PHE A 21 -16.29 -2.57 20.94
CA PHE A 21 -16.93 -2.17 19.70
C PHE A 21 -15.85 -2.20 18.61
N ALA A 22 -15.89 -3.21 17.76
CA ALA A 22 -15.16 -3.16 16.50
C ALA A 22 -15.80 -2.03 15.67
N VAL A 23 -15.10 -0.90 15.57
CA VAL A 23 -15.46 0.13 14.59
C VAL A 23 -15.25 -0.52 13.22
N ALA A 24 -16.33 -0.67 12.46
CA ALA A 24 -16.20 -1.15 11.09
C ALA A 24 -15.29 -0.19 10.32
N ALA A 25 -14.27 -0.74 9.68
CA ALA A 25 -13.39 -0.01 8.80
C ALA A 25 -14.23 0.71 7.73
N VAL A 26 -14.01 2.00 7.56
CA VAL A 26 -14.74 2.82 6.57
C VAL A 26 -13.84 2.98 5.36
N GLU A 27 -14.04 2.13 4.36
CA GLU A 27 -13.36 2.26 3.07
C GLU A 27 -13.69 3.61 2.43
N ARG A 28 -12.66 4.32 2.00
CA ARG A 28 -12.73 5.61 1.34
C ARG A 28 -12.17 5.51 -0.07
N PRO A 29 -12.78 6.15 -1.09
CA PRO A 29 -12.22 6.16 -2.43
C PRO A 29 -10.80 6.72 -2.43
N PHE A 30 -9.89 6.02 -3.11
CA PHE A 30 -8.51 6.43 -3.31
C PHE A 30 -8.23 6.60 -4.80
N SER A 31 -7.62 7.73 -5.15
CA SER A 31 -7.07 7.96 -6.49
C SER A 31 -5.74 8.70 -6.40
N ALA A 32 -4.82 8.38 -7.28
CA ALA A 32 -3.54 9.06 -7.37
C ALA A 32 -3.08 9.15 -8.83
N ASN A 33 -2.37 10.24 -9.13
CA ASN A 33 -1.62 10.40 -10.37
C ASN A 33 -0.19 10.78 -9.99
N GLY A 34 0.77 10.10 -10.59
CA GLY A 34 2.19 10.33 -10.33
C GLY A 34 3.04 10.16 -11.58
N LYS A 35 4.24 10.71 -11.54
CA LYS A 35 5.26 10.55 -12.58
C LYS A 35 6.65 10.59 -11.97
N GLY A 36 7.61 10.03 -12.68
CA GLY A 36 8.98 10.00 -12.19
C GLY A 36 9.93 9.27 -13.11
N ILE A 37 11.01 8.78 -12.52
CA ILE A 37 12.04 7.99 -13.18
C ILE A 37 12.14 6.64 -12.52
N ALA A 38 12.13 5.59 -13.30
CA ALA A 38 12.36 4.21 -12.89
C ALA A 38 13.80 3.82 -13.30
N THR A 39 14.70 3.79 -12.33
CA THR A 39 16.09 3.39 -12.55
C THR A 39 16.17 1.86 -12.70
N PRO A 40 16.76 1.33 -13.78
CA PRO A 40 16.82 -0.10 -14.02
C PRO A 40 17.64 -0.85 -12.96
N ILE A 41 17.20 -2.04 -12.62
CA ILE A 41 17.94 -3.06 -11.87
C ILE A 41 18.36 -4.11 -12.87
N LEU A 42 19.67 -4.33 -13.03
CA LEU A 42 20.22 -5.31 -13.96
C LEU A 42 20.80 -6.50 -13.19
N ASP A 43 20.73 -7.69 -13.80
CA ASP A 43 21.47 -8.87 -13.31
C ASP A 43 22.95 -8.81 -13.68
N GLY A 44 23.74 -9.82 -13.27
CA GLY A 44 25.16 -9.92 -13.57
C GLY A 44 25.51 -10.05 -15.06
N ASN A 45 24.51 -10.30 -15.93
CA ASN A 45 24.65 -10.41 -17.38
C ASN A 45 24.15 -9.15 -18.11
N GLY A 46 23.66 -8.14 -17.37
CA GLY A 46 23.10 -6.91 -17.92
C GLY A 46 21.64 -6.98 -18.34
N ASN A 47 20.90 -8.05 -17.99
CA ASN A 47 19.48 -8.15 -18.30
C ASN A 47 18.66 -7.34 -17.27
N LEU A 48 17.58 -6.71 -17.74
CA LEU A 48 16.65 -6.01 -16.88
C LEU A 48 15.86 -7.01 -16.02
N ILE A 49 16.01 -6.92 -14.70
CA ILE A 49 15.29 -7.75 -13.73
C ILE A 49 14.32 -6.94 -12.85
N GLY A 50 14.31 -5.62 -12.97
CA GLY A 50 13.45 -4.75 -12.18
C GLY A 50 13.79 -3.29 -12.34
N VAL A 51 13.13 -2.46 -11.54
CA VAL A 51 13.36 -1.02 -11.50
C VAL A 51 13.23 -0.48 -10.07
N ASN A 52 13.90 0.64 -9.78
CA ASN A 52 13.68 1.44 -8.60
C ASN A 52 12.98 2.74 -9.02
N PRO A 53 11.65 2.83 -8.92
CA PRO A 53 10.91 4.04 -9.24
C PRO A 53 11.11 5.11 -8.16
N THR A 54 11.32 6.34 -8.60
CA THR A 54 11.29 7.55 -7.78
C THR A 54 10.48 8.60 -8.48
N GLY A 55 9.61 9.30 -7.76
CA GLY A 55 8.74 10.27 -8.41
C GLY A 55 7.94 11.12 -7.45
N SER A 56 6.96 11.80 -7.99
CA SER A 56 6.03 12.64 -7.23
C SER A 56 4.67 12.69 -7.91
N GLY A 57 3.66 13.10 -7.16
CA GLY A 57 2.30 13.18 -7.67
C GLY A 57 1.34 13.83 -6.70
N ASN A 58 0.05 13.60 -6.96
CA ASN A 58 -1.04 14.02 -6.11
C ASN A 58 -2.00 12.83 -5.90
N ALA A 59 -2.50 12.68 -4.69
CA ALA A 59 -3.47 11.64 -4.34
C ALA A 59 -4.54 12.17 -3.38
N THR A 60 -5.72 11.57 -3.45
CA THR A 60 -6.72 11.72 -2.37
C THR A 60 -6.08 11.28 -1.07
N HIS A 61 -6.42 11.95 0.02
CA HIS A 61 -5.91 11.67 1.37
C HIS A 61 -4.41 11.95 1.63
N LEU A 62 -3.50 11.85 0.64
CA LEU A 62 -2.10 12.25 0.80
C LEU A 62 -1.84 13.70 0.38
N GLY A 63 -2.61 14.24 -0.57
CA GLY A 63 -2.25 15.49 -1.26
C GLY A 63 -1.02 15.30 -2.14
N LEU A 64 -0.14 16.27 -2.18
CA LEU A 64 1.16 16.13 -2.85
C LEU A 64 2.01 15.08 -2.13
N PHE A 65 2.60 14.18 -2.90
CA PHE A 65 3.47 13.13 -2.39
C PHE A 65 4.73 12.97 -3.23
N THR A 66 5.75 12.37 -2.61
CA THR A 66 6.86 11.71 -3.31
C THR A 66 6.73 10.21 -3.15
N ASN A 67 7.26 9.43 -4.10
CA ASN A 67 7.32 7.99 -3.97
C ASN A 67 8.71 7.44 -4.22
N THR A 68 9.00 6.35 -3.54
CA THR A 68 10.15 5.47 -3.81
C THR A 68 9.69 4.03 -3.70
N GLY A 69 10.35 3.14 -4.44
CA GLY A 69 10.00 1.73 -4.40
C GLY A 69 11.07 0.85 -5.05
N ARG A 70 10.82 -0.43 -4.98
CA ARG A 70 11.56 -1.48 -5.70
C ARG A 70 10.57 -2.42 -6.36
N VAL A 71 10.67 -2.58 -7.65
CA VAL A 71 9.82 -3.47 -8.46
C VAL A 71 10.71 -4.48 -9.14
N ILE A 72 10.38 -5.76 -9.00
CA ILE A 72 11.05 -6.87 -9.67
C ILE A 72 10.10 -7.42 -10.72
N PHE A 73 10.64 -7.83 -11.84
CA PHE A 73 9.91 -8.37 -12.97
C PHE A 73 10.16 -9.87 -13.14
N THR A 74 9.08 -10.62 -13.29
CA THR A 74 9.12 -12.02 -13.70
C THR A 74 8.57 -12.11 -15.12
N PRO A 75 9.35 -12.60 -16.11
CA PRO A 75 8.84 -12.82 -17.47
C PRO A 75 7.68 -13.80 -17.48
N ASP A 76 6.66 -13.54 -18.32
CA ASP A 76 5.61 -14.51 -18.57
C ASP A 76 6.18 -15.72 -19.33
N ALA A 77 5.81 -16.92 -18.88
CA ALA A 77 6.34 -18.17 -19.47
C ALA A 77 5.75 -18.48 -20.86
N SER A 78 4.61 -17.89 -21.23
CA SER A 78 3.82 -18.23 -22.41
C SER A 78 3.67 -17.07 -23.39
N ILE A 79 3.74 -15.83 -22.87
CA ILE A 79 3.48 -14.63 -23.66
C ILE A 79 4.78 -13.81 -23.73
N PRO A 80 5.43 -13.76 -24.90
CA PRO A 80 6.64 -12.94 -25.08
C PRO A 80 6.39 -11.49 -24.76
N ASN A 81 7.41 -10.79 -24.24
CA ASN A 81 7.40 -9.35 -23.94
C ASN A 81 6.45 -8.92 -22.81
N ILE A 82 5.84 -9.85 -22.09
CA ILE A 82 5.05 -9.56 -20.89
C ILE A 82 5.90 -9.82 -19.66
N LEU A 83 5.90 -8.85 -18.74
CA LEU A 83 6.53 -8.94 -17.42
C LEU A 83 5.48 -8.82 -16.33
N HIS A 84 5.59 -9.65 -15.30
CA HIS A 84 4.76 -9.58 -14.09
C HIS A 84 5.50 -8.82 -13.00
N PRO A 85 5.01 -7.62 -12.60
CA PRO A 85 5.62 -6.83 -11.54
C PRO A 85 5.27 -7.40 -10.16
N SER A 86 6.24 -7.38 -9.27
CA SER A 86 6.07 -7.55 -7.83
C SER A 86 7.02 -6.62 -7.09
N GLY A 87 6.69 -6.22 -5.86
CA GLY A 87 7.59 -5.33 -5.14
C GLY A 87 6.89 -4.54 -4.04
N GLU A 88 7.58 -3.51 -3.59
CA GLU A 88 7.12 -2.67 -2.48
C GLU A 88 7.55 -1.22 -2.67
N GLY A 89 6.92 -0.33 -1.94
CA GLY A 89 7.30 1.07 -1.93
C GLY A 89 6.55 1.89 -0.89
N VAL A 90 6.81 3.18 -0.94
CA VAL A 90 6.23 4.15 -0.03
C VAL A 90 5.84 5.43 -0.75
N PHE A 91 4.64 5.92 -0.45
CA PHE A 91 4.23 7.30 -0.73
C PHE A 91 4.49 8.14 0.52
N THR A 92 5.21 9.24 0.39
CA THR A 92 5.48 10.18 1.48
C THR A 92 4.73 11.48 1.20
N ALA A 93 3.73 11.79 2.01
CA ALA A 93 2.95 13.02 1.92
C ALA A 93 3.78 14.26 2.30
N ALA A 94 3.33 15.44 1.93
CA ALA A 94 4.05 16.69 2.19
C ALA A 94 4.28 16.99 3.68
N ASN A 95 3.44 16.47 4.57
CA ASN A 95 3.60 16.57 6.03
C ASN A 95 4.56 15.52 6.63
N GLY A 96 5.12 14.62 5.80
CA GLY A 96 6.02 13.54 6.21
C GLY A 96 5.33 12.21 6.57
N ASP A 97 4.00 12.14 6.61
CA ASP A 97 3.29 10.89 6.80
C ASP A 97 3.57 9.94 5.63
N LYS A 98 3.71 8.66 5.94
CA LYS A 98 4.03 7.62 4.96
C LYS A 98 2.86 6.66 4.79
N LEU A 99 2.63 6.24 3.54
CA LEU A 99 1.72 5.16 3.19
C LEU A 99 2.53 4.10 2.44
N ASN A 100 2.70 2.93 3.06
CA ASN A 100 3.43 1.81 2.47
C ASN A 100 2.51 0.99 1.58
N PHE A 101 3.07 0.41 0.53
CA PHE A 101 2.35 -0.49 -0.37
C PHE A 101 3.22 -1.66 -0.82
N ILE A 102 2.57 -2.74 -1.20
CA ILE A 102 3.15 -3.84 -1.97
C ILE A 102 2.45 -3.95 -3.32
N ILE A 103 3.16 -4.48 -4.30
CA ILE A 103 2.62 -4.82 -5.63
C ILE A 103 2.40 -6.32 -5.64
N THR A 104 1.13 -6.73 -5.73
CA THR A 104 0.71 -8.12 -5.61
C THR A 104 0.46 -8.80 -6.96
N GLY A 105 0.49 -8.03 -8.05
CA GLY A 105 0.29 -8.56 -9.39
C GLY A 105 0.21 -7.47 -10.46
N GLY A 106 -0.02 -7.91 -11.69
CA GLY A 106 -0.13 -7.05 -12.86
C GLY A 106 0.58 -7.63 -14.06
N ALA A 107 0.61 -6.84 -15.12
CA ALA A 107 1.32 -7.17 -16.36
C ALA A 107 1.84 -5.88 -17.02
N LEU A 108 3.03 -5.94 -17.59
CA LEU A 108 3.66 -4.85 -18.31
C LEU A 108 4.15 -5.36 -19.65
N ASP A 109 3.64 -4.81 -20.74
CA ASP A 109 4.11 -5.07 -22.09
C ASP A 109 5.33 -4.19 -22.38
N VAL A 110 6.50 -4.79 -22.52
CA VAL A 110 7.75 -4.05 -22.77
C VAL A 110 7.85 -3.45 -24.17
N THR A 111 7.00 -3.86 -25.10
CA THR A 111 6.98 -3.30 -26.46
C THR A 111 6.23 -1.98 -26.53
N THR A 112 5.17 -1.86 -25.76
CA THR A 112 4.36 -0.64 -25.68
C THR A 112 4.71 0.24 -24.50
N GLY A 113 5.31 -0.32 -23.46
CA GLY A 113 5.53 0.34 -22.18
C GLY A 113 4.27 0.50 -21.33
N ILE A 114 3.14 -0.09 -21.75
CA ILE A 114 1.87 0.02 -21.04
C ILE A 114 1.72 -1.19 -20.11
N GLY A 115 1.35 -0.93 -18.87
CA GLY A 115 1.14 -1.97 -17.88
C GLY A 115 0.01 -1.68 -16.93
N THR A 116 -0.36 -2.74 -16.21
CA THR A 116 -1.30 -2.69 -15.08
C THR A 116 -0.62 -3.20 -13.83
N GLY A 117 -1.10 -2.77 -12.67
CA GLY A 117 -0.61 -3.24 -11.38
C GLY A 117 -1.73 -3.35 -10.37
N LEU A 118 -1.58 -4.27 -9.43
CA LEU A 118 -2.41 -4.39 -8.24
C LEU A 118 -1.57 -4.01 -7.03
N PHE A 119 -2.05 -3.03 -6.27
CA PHE A 119 -1.36 -2.51 -5.10
C PHE A 119 -2.19 -2.77 -3.86
N GLU A 120 -1.53 -3.13 -2.78
CA GLU A 120 -2.14 -3.32 -1.46
C GLU A 120 -1.44 -2.40 -0.46
N PHE A 121 -2.20 -1.65 0.33
CA PHE A 121 -1.67 -0.79 1.38
C PHE A 121 -1.39 -1.61 2.64
N THR A 122 -0.21 -1.42 3.22
CA THR A 122 0.31 -2.24 4.33
C THR A 122 0.64 -1.40 5.57
N GLY A 123 -0.08 -0.29 5.76
CA GLY A 123 0.18 0.63 6.86
C GLY A 123 1.10 1.78 6.47
N GLY A 124 1.71 2.41 7.47
CA GLY A 124 2.59 3.55 7.25
C GLY A 124 2.90 4.29 8.54
N THR A 125 2.90 5.61 8.49
CA THR A 125 3.11 6.47 9.67
C THR A 125 2.04 7.53 9.79
N GLY A 126 1.98 8.20 10.97
CA GLY A 126 0.99 9.23 11.24
C GLY A 126 -0.42 8.68 11.07
N ARG A 127 -1.27 9.36 10.30
CA ARG A 127 -2.65 8.92 10.05
C ARG A 127 -2.76 7.60 9.27
N PHE A 128 -1.70 7.17 8.59
CA PHE A 128 -1.67 5.93 7.81
C PHE A 128 -1.04 4.75 8.58
N ALA A 129 -0.81 4.86 9.89
CA ALA A 129 -0.14 3.83 10.69
C ALA A 129 -0.80 2.44 10.56
N ASN A 130 -2.13 2.40 10.45
CA ASN A 130 -2.91 1.17 10.31
C ASN A 130 -3.63 1.09 8.94
N ALA A 131 -3.16 1.84 7.95
CA ALA A 131 -3.83 1.91 6.66
C ALA A 131 -3.84 0.54 5.98
N THR A 132 -4.99 0.18 5.42
CA THR A 132 -5.23 -0.97 4.57
C THR A 132 -5.98 -0.55 3.33
N GLY A 133 -6.11 -1.42 2.35
CA GLY A 133 -6.86 -1.15 1.13
C GLY A 133 -6.11 -1.61 -0.10
N HIS A 134 -6.72 -1.43 -1.25
CA HIS A 134 -6.16 -1.89 -2.52
C HIS A 134 -6.48 -0.92 -3.65
N THR A 135 -5.59 -0.87 -4.64
CA THR A 135 -5.79 -0.10 -5.86
C THR A 135 -5.36 -0.89 -7.08
N SER A 136 -6.02 -0.59 -8.20
CA SER A 136 -5.52 -0.95 -9.53
C SER A 136 -4.73 0.23 -10.09
N ALA A 137 -3.69 -0.05 -10.83
CA ALA A 137 -2.87 0.94 -11.49
C ALA A 137 -2.81 0.72 -13.00
N VAL A 138 -2.71 1.83 -13.74
CA VAL A 138 -2.23 1.86 -15.12
C VAL A 138 -0.89 2.59 -15.11
N VAL A 139 0.11 2.02 -15.76
CA VAL A 139 1.48 2.54 -15.85
C VAL A 139 1.84 2.71 -17.31
N GLU A 140 2.42 3.84 -17.65
CA GLU A 140 3.08 4.10 -18.93
C GLU A 140 4.57 4.29 -18.65
N GLN A 141 5.39 3.35 -19.13
CA GLN A 141 6.83 3.29 -18.90
C GLN A 141 7.59 3.52 -20.20
N ASN A 142 8.46 4.51 -20.23
CA ASN A 142 9.41 4.69 -21.31
C ASN A 142 10.74 4.03 -20.95
N PHE A 143 11.04 2.89 -21.53
CA PHE A 143 12.28 2.13 -21.24
C PHE A 143 13.56 2.78 -21.76
N VAL A 144 13.48 3.77 -22.67
CA VAL A 144 14.65 4.49 -23.18
C VAL A 144 15.09 5.57 -22.20
N THR A 145 14.13 6.33 -21.66
CA THR A 145 14.41 7.47 -20.78
C THR A 145 14.31 7.09 -19.30
N GLY A 146 13.68 5.97 -18.98
CA GLY A 146 13.29 5.58 -17.64
C GLY A 146 12.06 6.33 -17.11
N ALA A 147 11.50 7.28 -17.86
CA ALA A 147 10.34 8.04 -17.42
C ALA A 147 9.11 7.13 -17.28
N TYR A 148 8.29 7.37 -16.24
CA TYR A 148 7.01 6.70 -16.10
C TYR A 148 5.91 7.68 -15.65
N GLU A 149 4.68 7.34 -16.02
CA GLU A 149 3.47 7.90 -15.46
C GLU A 149 2.60 6.78 -14.88
N ILE A 150 1.90 7.06 -13.78
CA ILE A 150 1.06 6.09 -13.11
C ILE A 150 -0.24 6.73 -12.65
N THR A 151 -1.34 6.05 -12.88
CA THR A 151 -2.66 6.37 -12.31
C THR A 151 -3.12 5.20 -11.46
N LEU A 152 -3.54 5.48 -10.22
CA LEU A 152 -4.09 4.49 -9.30
C LEU A 152 -5.54 4.84 -8.97
N VAL A 153 -6.39 3.81 -8.88
CA VAL A 153 -7.80 3.93 -8.44
C VAL A 153 -8.15 2.74 -7.57
N GLY A 154 -8.81 2.98 -6.44
CA GLY A 154 -9.25 1.94 -5.52
C GLY A 154 -9.81 2.51 -4.22
N ASN A 155 -9.54 1.83 -3.11
CA ASN A 155 -10.02 2.21 -1.78
C ASN A 155 -8.90 2.15 -0.75
N ILE A 156 -9.05 2.95 0.30
CA ILE A 156 -8.19 2.97 1.48
C ILE A 156 -9.04 3.09 2.74
N ASP A 157 -8.62 2.42 3.80
CA ASP A 157 -9.09 2.58 5.17
C ASP A 157 -7.91 2.98 6.07
N TYR A 158 -8.11 3.98 6.96
CA TYR A 158 -7.07 4.46 7.91
C TYR A 158 -7.67 5.29 9.03
#